data_5e319c34377b621c390eaa18c19274c9
#
_entry.id   5e319c34377b621c390eaa18c19274c9
#
_cell.length_a   1.000
_cell.length_b   1.000
_cell.length_c   1.000
_cell.angle_alpha   90.00
_cell.angle_beta   90.00
_cell.angle_gamma   90.00
#
_symmetry.space_group_name_H-M   'P 1'
#
loop_
_entity.id
_entity.type
_entity.pdbx_description
1 polymer ?
#
loop_
_entity_poly.entity_id
_entity_poly.type
_entity_poly.pdbx_seq_one_letter_code
_entity_poly.pdbx_strand_id
1 'polypeptide(L)'
;MAEGMKSALELALERTDHVRKAIRDEGLALTDAQREQLAEIEREYNAKIAEKDVMLQTEMRQLLMHYPPAEVVPVIEQLRDKFIDEKRKLTEERNEKAARIRQINQTEADKS
;
A
#
# COMPACT_ATOMS: atom_id res chain seq x y z
N MET A 1 -38.24 6.35 22.67
CA MET A 1 -37.15 7.28 22.32
C MET A 1 -35.81 6.59 22.44
N ALA A 2 -34.94 6.85 21.51
CA ALA A 2 -33.63 6.19 21.43
C ALA A 2 -32.55 6.95 22.22
N GLU A 3 -32.80 7.22 23.49
CA GLU A 3 -31.88 7.99 24.31
C GLU A 3 -30.55 7.32 24.55
N GLY A 4 -30.50 6.00 24.47
CA GLY A 4 -29.25 5.24 24.58
C GLY A 4 -28.55 4.92 23.25
N MET A 5 -29.17 5.29 22.13
CA MET A 5 -28.65 4.98 20.80
C MET A 5 -28.11 6.24 20.15
N LYS A 6 -26.88 6.15 19.71
CA LYS A 6 -26.25 7.22 18.95
C LYS A 6 -26.82 7.23 17.53
N SER A 7 -27.04 8.40 16.98
CA SER A 7 -27.45 8.54 15.59
C SER A 7 -26.34 8.07 14.67
N ALA A 8 -26.69 7.73 13.43
CA ALA A 8 -25.69 7.37 12.43
C ALA A 8 -24.66 8.49 12.23
N LEU A 9 -25.10 9.73 12.33
CA LEU A 9 -24.22 10.90 12.23
C LEU A 9 -23.23 10.95 13.39
N GLU A 10 -23.68 10.73 14.62
CA GLU A 10 -22.82 10.71 15.80
C GLU A 10 -21.77 9.60 15.71
N LEU A 11 -22.16 8.40 15.27
CA LEU A 11 -21.22 7.30 15.05
C LEU A 11 -20.19 7.62 13.97
N ALA A 12 -20.64 8.27 12.89
CA ALA A 12 -19.76 8.68 11.82
C ALA A 12 -18.76 9.75 12.30
N LEU A 13 -19.21 10.69 13.11
CA LEU A 13 -18.35 11.72 13.69
C LEU A 13 -17.33 11.13 14.65
N GLU A 14 -17.72 10.17 15.49
CA GLU A 14 -16.79 9.48 16.38
C GLU A 14 -15.69 8.74 15.61
N ARG A 15 -16.06 8.04 14.54
CA ARG A 15 -15.10 7.36 13.67
C ARG A 15 -14.15 8.35 13.02
N THR A 16 -14.68 9.48 12.55
CA THR A 16 -13.90 10.55 11.95
C THR A 16 -12.93 11.16 12.96
N ASP A 17 -13.37 11.35 14.20
CA ASP A 17 -12.52 11.88 15.25
C ASP A 17 -11.37 10.94 15.58
N HIS A 18 -11.61 9.62 15.63
CA HIS A 18 -10.55 8.63 15.80
C HIS A 18 -9.51 8.68 14.67
N VAL A 19 -9.98 8.77 13.44
CA VAL A 19 -9.10 8.88 12.27
C VAL A 19 -8.32 10.19 12.31
N ARG A 20 -8.98 11.29 12.61
CA ARG A 20 -8.32 12.60 12.73
C ARG A 20 -7.26 12.61 13.82
N LYS A 21 -7.56 12.00 14.96
CA LYS A 21 -6.61 11.92 16.07
C LYS A 21 -5.40 11.08 15.68
N ALA A 22 -5.61 9.93 15.05
CA ALA A 22 -4.54 9.08 14.56
C ALA A 22 -3.64 9.81 13.55
N ILE A 23 -4.25 10.51 12.60
CA ILE A 23 -3.53 11.31 11.60
C ILE A 23 -2.78 12.45 12.27
N ARG A 24 -3.40 13.12 13.23
CA ARG A 24 -2.78 14.23 13.97
C ARG A 24 -1.57 13.77 14.77
N ASP A 25 -1.72 12.67 15.51
CA ASP A 25 -0.66 12.12 16.34
C ASP A 25 0.53 11.68 15.47
N GLU A 26 0.26 11.00 14.36
CA GLU A 26 1.28 10.62 13.40
C GLU A 26 1.90 11.85 12.72
N GLY A 27 1.08 12.84 12.37
CA GLY A 27 1.54 14.08 11.76
C GLY A 27 2.41 14.93 12.66
N LEU A 28 2.14 14.92 13.98
CA LEU A 28 2.98 15.61 14.97
C LEU A 28 4.31 14.88 15.18
N ALA A 29 4.34 13.56 15.01
CA ALA A 29 5.55 12.76 15.16
C ALA A 29 6.49 12.85 13.95
N LEU A 30 5.99 13.24 12.77
CA LEU A 30 6.76 13.28 11.53
C LEU A 30 7.06 14.74 11.11
N THR A 31 8.30 14.96 10.67
CA THR A 31 8.67 16.24 10.06
C THR A 31 8.09 16.33 8.64
N ASP A 32 8.05 17.54 8.09
CA ASP A 32 7.61 17.75 6.71
C ASP A 32 8.51 17.01 5.72
N ALA A 33 9.82 17.00 5.97
CA ALA A 33 10.77 16.26 5.15
C ALA A 33 10.48 14.75 5.17
N GLN A 34 10.17 14.20 6.34
CA GLN A 34 9.84 12.79 6.47
C GLN A 34 8.53 12.44 5.77
N ARG A 35 7.52 13.29 5.89
CA ARG A 35 6.25 13.09 5.16
C ARG A 35 6.46 13.11 3.65
N GLU A 36 7.32 13.99 3.17
CA GLU A 36 7.66 14.06 1.76
C GLU A 36 8.40 12.81 1.30
N GLN A 37 9.35 12.31 2.11
CA GLN A 37 10.06 11.07 1.83
C GLN A 37 9.11 9.87 1.79
N LEU A 38 8.18 9.79 2.73
CA LEU A 38 7.18 8.72 2.74
C LEU A 38 6.29 8.76 1.50
N ALA A 39 5.85 9.95 1.11
CA ALA A 39 5.03 10.11 -0.10
C ALA A 39 5.80 9.72 -1.37
N GLU A 40 7.08 10.04 -1.42
CA GLU A 40 7.94 9.68 -2.55
C GLU A 40 8.16 8.17 -2.63
N ILE A 41 8.42 7.52 -1.50
CA ILE A 41 8.54 6.05 -1.44
C ILE A 41 7.25 5.40 -1.91
N GLU A 42 6.11 5.87 -1.43
CA GLU A 42 4.81 5.34 -1.82
C GLU A 42 4.58 5.46 -3.33
N ARG A 43 4.86 6.63 -3.91
CA ARG A 43 4.72 6.85 -5.35
C ARG A 43 5.64 5.94 -6.16
N GLU A 44 6.89 5.82 -5.74
CA GLU A 44 7.89 4.99 -6.42
C GLU A 44 7.47 3.51 -6.44
N TYR A 45 7.10 2.98 -5.29
CA TYR A 45 6.73 1.56 -5.18
C TYR A 45 5.37 1.26 -5.80
N ASN A 46 4.40 2.16 -5.69
CA ASN A 46 3.12 1.98 -6.35
C ASN A 46 3.27 1.96 -7.88
N ALA A 47 4.17 2.78 -8.41
CA ALA A 47 4.50 2.75 -9.84
C ALA A 47 5.15 1.42 -10.25
N LYS A 48 6.08 0.90 -9.45
CA LYS A 48 6.72 -0.39 -9.71
C LYS A 48 5.72 -1.55 -9.66
N ILE A 49 4.81 -1.51 -8.70
CA ILE A 49 3.75 -2.53 -8.57
C ILE A 49 2.81 -2.48 -9.77
N ALA A 50 2.39 -1.27 -10.17
CA ALA A 50 1.53 -1.10 -11.35
C ALA A 50 2.22 -1.57 -12.62
N GLU A 51 3.53 -1.36 -12.75
CA GLU A 51 4.32 -1.85 -13.89
C GLU A 51 4.29 -3.37 -13.98
N LYS A 52 4.33 -4.07 -12.83
CA LYS A 52 4.22 -5.53 -12.82
C LYS A 52 2.90 -6.01 -13.39
N ASP A 53 1.80 -5.33 -13.08
CA ASP A 53 0.49 -5.67 -13.65
C ASP A 53 0.45 -5.48 -15.18
N VAL A 54 1.06 -4.40 -15.66
CA VAL A 54 1.16 -4.15 -17.10
C VAL A 54 2.01 -5.22 -17.79
N MET A 55 3.14 -5.59 -17.19
CA MET A 55 4.02 -6.63 -17.71
C MET A 55 3.31 -7.98 -17.80
N LEU A 56 2.55 -8.34 -16.77
CA LEU A 56 1.78 -9.58 -16.77
C LEU A 56 0.76 -9.59 -17.91
N GLN A 57 0.00 -8.51 -18.08
CA GLN A 57 -0.97 -8.40 -19.15
C GLN A 57 -0.32 -8.52 -20.54
N THR A 58 0.82 -7.89 -20.71
CA THR A 58 1.57 -7.93 -21.97
C THR A 58 2.05 -9.35 -22.28
N GLU A 59 2.62 -10.04 -21.31
CA GLU A 59 3.08 -11.42 -21.49
C GLU A 59 1.92 -12.38 -21.78
N MET A 60 0.79 -12.20 -21.08
CA MET A 60 -0.41 -13.00 -21.32
C MET A 60 -0.93 -12.82 -22.74
N ARG A 61 -0.98 -11.58 -23.23
CA ARG A 61 -1.41 -11.31 -24.61
C ARG A 61 -0.50 -11.97 -25.62
N GLN A 62 0.80 -11.87 -25.43
CA GLN A 62 1.78 -12.49 -26.33
C GLN A 62 1.62 -14.00 -26.38
N LEU A 63 1.44 -14.64 -25.24
CA LEU A 63 1.21 -16.08 -25.17
C LEU A 63 -0.07 -16.48 -25.90
N LEU A 64 -1.16 -15.74 -25.68
CA LEU A 64 -2.44 -16.03 -26.33
C LEU A 64 -2.42 -15.80 -27.85
N MET A 65 -1.53 -14.93 -28.33
CA MET A 65 -1.36 -14.69 -29.76
C MET A 65 -0.57 -15.80 -30.46
N HIS A 66 0.34 -16.46 -29.75
CA HIS A 66 1.27 -17.42 -30.36
C HIS A 66 0.96 -18.89 -30.07
N TYR A 67 0.14 -19.18 -29.05
CA TYR A 67 -0.14 -20.54 -28.60
C TYR A 67 -1.64 -20.77 -28.40
N PRO A 68 -2.12 -22.02 -28.55
CA PRO A 68 -3.50 -22.34 -28.24
C PRO A 68 -3.83 -22.12 -26.76
N PRO A 69 -5.07 -21.71 -26.45
CA PRO A 69 -5.47 -21.43 -25.05
C PRO A 69 -5.21 -22.60 -24.08
N ALA A 70 -5.42 -23.83 -24.53
CA ALA A 70 -5.21 -25.01 -23.67
C ALA A 70 -3.76 -25.16 -23.22
N GLU A 71 -2.80 -24.75 -24.06
CA GLU A 71 -1.38 -24.81 -23.72
C GLU A 71 -0.96 -23.61 -22.83
N VAL A 72 -1.66 -22.49 -22.97
CA VAL A 72 -1.30 -21.24 -22.31
C VAL A 72 -1.79 -21.16 -20.88
N VAL A 73 -2.94 -21.77 -20.56
CA VAL A 73 -3.56 -21.67 -19.23
C VAL A 73 -2.60 -22.05 -18.09
N PRO A 74 -1.88 -23.20 -18.13
CA PRO A 74 -0.93 -23.53 -17.06
C PRO A 74 0.22 -22.52 -16.95
N VAL A 75 0.69 -21.99 -18.09
CA VAL A 75 1.78 -21.00 -18.11
C VAL A 75 1.31 -19.68 -17.52
N ILE A 76 0.08 -19.25 -17.82
CA ILE A 76 -0.50 -18.03 -17.26
C ILE A 76 -0.64 -18.15 -15.74
N GLU A 77 -1.05 -19.29 -15.22
CA GLU A 77 -1.15 -19.51 -13.78
C GLU A 77 0.21 -19.35 -13.09
N GLN A 78 1.25 -19.92 -13.68
CA GLN A 78 2.61 -19.78 -13.18
C GLN A 78 3.09 -18.33 -13.23
N LEU A 79 2.78 -17.61 -14.31
CA LEU A 79 3.12 -16.20 -14.44
C LEU A 79 2.42 -15.34 -13.40
N ARG A 80 1.13 -15.60 -13.17
CA ARG A 80 0.37 -14.87 -12.15
C ARG A 80 0.98 -15.07 -10.77
N ASP A 81 1.33 -16.30 -10.42
CA ASP A 81 1.95 -16.60 -9.12
C ASP A 81 3.29 -15.88 -8.98
N LYS A 82 4.09 -15.88 -10.03
CA LYS A 82 5.38 -15.17 -10.06
C LYS A 82 5.19 -13.67 -9.83
N PHE A 83 4.27 -13.03 -10.55
CA PHE A 83 4.04 -11.60 -10.42
C PHE A 83 3.37 -11.22 -9.10
N ILE A 84 2.50 -12.05 -8.56
CA ILE A 84 1.94 -11.87 -7.22
C ILE A 84 3.07 -11.86 -6.18
N ASP A 85 4.00 -12.78 -6.29
CA ASP A 85 5.14 -12.87 -5.39
C ASP A 85 6.05 -11.65 -5.50
N GLU A 86 6.34 -11.21 -6.73
CA GLU A 86 7.13 -10.00 -6.98
C GLU A 86 6.46 -8.75 -6.43
N LYS A 87 5.14 -8.61 -6.61
CA LYS A 87 4.39 -7.48 -6.06
C LYS A 87 4.40 -7.49 -4.53
N ARG A 88 4.28 -8.67 -3.94
CA ARG A 88 4.35 -8.81 -2.48
C ARG A 88 5.70 -8.36 -1.96
N LYS A 89 6.80 -8.74 -2.59
CA LYS A 89 8.15 -8.31 -2.22
C LYS A 89 8.29 -6.79 -2.30
N LEU A 90 7.76 -6.17 -3.35
CA LEU A 90 7.79 -4.72 -3.48
C LEU A 90 6.99 -4.03 -2.39
N THR A 91 5.83 -4.58 -2.03
CA THR A 91 5.00 -4.07 -0.95
C THR A 91 5.73 -4.16 0.40
N GLU A 92 6.39 -5.28 0.66
CA GLU A 92 7.18 -5.49 1.88
C GLU A 92 8.35 -4.50 1.95
N GLU A 93 9.07 -4.30 0.84
CA GLU A 93 10.16 -3.32 0.77
C GLU A 93 9.66 -1.90 1.03
N ARG A 94 8.52 -1.53 0.43
CA ARG A 94 7.91 -0.23 0.65
C ARG A 94 7.60 -0.02 2.12
N ASN A 95 6.95 -1.01 2.74
CA ASN A 95 6.55 -0.94 4.13
C ASN A 95 7.76 -0.87 5.07
N GLU A 96 8.81 -1.61 4.75
CA GLU A 96 10.05 -1.61 5.52
C GLU A 96 10.76 -0.26 5.45
N LYS A 97 10.87 0.33 4.26
CA LYS A 97 11.48 1.65 4.09
C LYS A 97 10.68 2.73 4.80
N ALA A 98 9.35 2.66 4.71
CA ALA A 98 8.47 3.60 5.41
C ALA A 98 8.63 3.47 6.93
N ALA A 99 8.71 2.25 7.44
CA ALA A 99 8.91 1.99 8.86
C ALA A 99 10.24 2.56 9.36
N ARG A 100 11.30 2.45 8.58
CA ARG A 100 12.62 3.00 8.94
C ARG A 100 12.57 4.52 9.10
N ILE A 101 11.89 5.21 8.22
CA ILE A 101 11.75 6.66 8.30
C ILE A 101 11.00 7.05 9.58
N ARG A 102 9.94 6.33 9.92
CA ARG A 102 9.17 6.57 11.14
C ARG A 102 9.98 6.26 12.39
N GLN A 103 10.79 5.22 12.39
CA GLN A 103 11.65 4.84 13.52
C GLN A 103 12.73 5.89 13.81
N ILE A 104 13.35 6.44 12.77
CA ILE A 104 14.36 7.49 12.91
C ILE A 104 13.78 8.66 13.70
N ASN A 105 12.55 9.07 13.40
CA ASN A 105 11.88 10.15 14.09
C ASN A 105 11.62 9.83 15.56
N GLN A 106 11.18 8.60 15.87
CA GLN A 106 10.96 8.15 17.24
C GLN A 106 12.25 8.13 18.05
N THR A 107 13.34 7.68 17.45
CA THR A 107 14.66 7.64 18.09
C THR A 107 15.14 9.05 18.42
N GLU A 108 14.97 10.01 17.55
CA GLU A 108 15.32 11.40 17.79
C GLU A 108 14.45 12.02 18.88
N ALA A 109 13.15 11.71 18.90
CA ALA A 109 12.24 12.18 19.93
C ALA A 109 12.61 11.63 21.31
N ASP A 110 13.04 10.37 21.38
CA ASP A 110 13.45 9.73 22.63
C ASP A 110 14.75 10.30 23.17
N LYS A 111 15.61 10.84 22.33
CA LYS A 111 16.88 11.47 22.73
C LYS A 111 16.72 12.90 23.24
N SER A 112 15.62 13.54 22.92
CA SER A 112 15.34 14.89 23.36
C SER A 112 14.59 14.92 24.70
#